data_96429154900c59e85be3d6be7482b880
#
_entry.id   96429154900c59e85be3d6be7482b880
#
_cell.length_a   1.000
_cell.length_b   1.000
_cell.length_c   1.000
_cell.angle_alpha   90.00
_cell.angle_beta   90.00
_cell.angle_gamma   90.00
#
_symmetry.space_group_name_H-M   'P 1'
#
loop_
_entity.id
_entity.type
_entity.pdbx_description
1 polymer ?
#
loop_
_entity_poly.entity_id
_entity_poly.type
_entity_poly.pdbx_seq_one_letter_code
_entity_poly.pdbx_strand_id
1 'polypeptide(L)'
;MGRHKNKQSPFYQGDLIFIYISFFVISVVNVFASQQFQQYNEPFALKQAVFYFIGLLIIIGLLYFDIEQLEKLSLYFFIFGILSLIILKISPEQIGGHDFAPYKNGAKSWFVLPGIGTLQPSEFMKIGLIMMLASVISKADPKQTRSTRDDVNLLLKIAGVSAIPVGLILLQDAGTAGICMFIVFVMVFMSGVNWKLLLLIGGTGAVLISLVLLLMINFPDQAKSLGIQEYQIKRVTSWISESSQTQTNSDDAWQVTQGIMAIGSGGIVGNGISNLKVYVPESSTDFIFSVIGESFGFIGCAFVVIMFFFLIYRLVVLIERLYSFNRFGSFFCVGFTALIVIHVFQNIGMNIGIMPVTGIPLLFISYGGSSVLSTLIGFGIVYNASVQLTKYKSYLFNS
;
A
#
# COMPACT_ATOMS: atom_id res chain seq x y z
N MET A 1 12.62 -14.47 46.76
CA MET A 1 12.26 -13.23 46.04
C MET A 1 11.50 -13.60 44.78
N GLY A 2 10.14 -13.64 44.87
CA GLY A 2 9.29 -14.07 43.75
C GLY A 2 9.25 -12.99 42.68
N ARG A 3 9.74 -13.27 41.48
CA ARG A 3 9.46 -12.47 40.28
C ARG A 3 7.95 -12.50 40.01
N HIS A 4 7.25 -11.42 40.38
CA HIS A 4 5.92 -11.15 39.85
C HIS A 4 6.03 -11.10 38.31
N LYS A 5 5.76 -12.23 37.66
CA LYS A 5 5.48 -12.24 36.23
C LYS A 5 4.17 -11.48 36.05
N ASN A 6 4.27 -10.22 35.64
CA ASN A 6 3.12 -9.47 35.14
C ASN A 6 2.50 -10.32 34.01
N LYS A 7 1.37 -10.99 34.30
CA LYS A 7 0.56 -11.67 33.29
C LYS A 7 -0.11 -10.60 32.43
N GLN A 8 0.64 -10.03 31.50
CA GLN A 8 0.02 -9.18 30.48
C GLN A 8 -0.98 -10.03 29.71
N SER A 9 -2.18 -9.49 29.51
CA SER A 9 -3.19 -10.13 28.66
C SER A 9 -2.57 -10.47 27.28
N PRO A 10 -2.78 -11.68 26.74
CA PRO A 10 -2.25 -12.06 25.41
C PRO A 10 -2.77 -11.15 24.30
N PHE A 11 -3.88 -10.44 24.53
CA PHE A 11 -4.41 -9.43 23.60
C PHE A 11 -3.62 -8.11 23.61
N TYR A 12 -2.78 -7.88 24.64
CA TYR A 12 -2.02 -6.64 24.74
C TYR A 12 -0.70 -6.77 23.96
N GLN A 13 -0.68 -6.17 22.78
CA GLN A 13 0.51 -5.99 21.93
C GLN A 13 0.86 -4.49 21.94
N GLY A 14 1.52 -4.04 23.02
CA GLY A 14 1.70 -2.61 23.29
C GLY A 14 2.39 -1.83 22.20
N ASP A 15 3.34 -2.46 21.51
CA ASP A 15 4.07 -1.89 20.38
C ASP A 15 3.18 -1.67 19.12
N LEU A 16 2.33 -2.64 18.78
CA LEU A 16 1.40 -2.49 17.67
C LEU A 16 0.29 -1.47 17.98
N ILE A 17 -0.17 -1.44 19.24
CA ILE A 17 -1.14 -0.42 19.71
C ILE A 17 -0.50 0.97 19.63
N PHE A 18 0.75 1.12 20.09
CA PHE A 18 1.48 2.38 19.99
C PHE A 18 1.64 2.85 18.54
N ILE A 19 1.98 1.95 17.61
CA ILE A 19 2.08 2.25 16.18
C ILE A 19 0.73 2.73 15.64
N TYR A 20 -0.36 2.03 15.96
CA TYR A 20 -1.71 2.41 15.52
C TYR A 20 -2.09 3.82 15.98
N ILE A 21 -1.92 4.10 17.28
CA ILE A 21 -2.26 5.41 17.87
C ILE A 21 -1.38 6.51 17.26
N SER A 22 -0.08 6.25 17.10
CA SER A 22 0.83 7.22 16.51
C SER A 22 0.45 7.59 15.08
N PHE A 23 0.18 6.60 14.23
CA PHE A 23 -0.28 6.87 12.86
C PHE A 23 -1.64 7.55 12.81
N PHE A 24 -2.57 7.20 13.70
CA PHE A 24 -3.84 7.90 13.83
C PHE A 24 -3.64 9.40 14.10
N VAL A 25 -2.82 9.73 15.10
CA VAL A 25 -2.55 11.14 15.47
C VAL A 25 -1.84 11.87 14.33
N ILE A 26 -0.79 11.28 13.76
CA ILE A 26 -0.04 11.85 12.63
C ILE A 26 -0.99 12.11 11.46
N SER A 27 -1.83 11.14 11.12
CA SER A 27 -2.76 11.24 9.99
C SER A 27 -3.76 12.38 10.19
N VAL A 28 -4.50 12.37 11.31
CA VAL A 28 -5.55 13.37 11.57
C VAL A 28 -4.98 14.78 11.62
N VAL A 29 -3.83 14.97 12.28
CA VAL A 29 -3.17 16.29 12.41
C VAL A 29 -2.72 16.80 11.03
N ASN A 30 -2.09 15.97 10.20
CA ASN A 30 -1.60 16.42 8.89
C ASN A 30 -2.71 16.58 7.85
N VAL A 31 -3.75 15.74 7.89
CA VAL A 31 -4.95 15.95 7.07
C VAL A 31 -5.68 17.23 7.49
N PHE A 32 -5.71 17.56 8.79
CA PHE A 32 -6.24 18.83 9.25
C PHE A 32 -5.41 20.01 8.74
N ALA A 33 -4.08 19.93 8.83
CA ALA A 33 -3.19 20.98 8.31
C ALA A 33 -3.37 21.19 6.79
N SER A 34 -3.51 20.13 6.00
CA SER A 34 -3.70 20.20 4.55
C SER A 34 -5.00 20.92 4.13
N GLN A 35 -6.02 20.98 5.01
CA GLN A 35 -7.29 21.63 4.73
C GLN A 35 -7.21 23.17 4.71
N GLN A 36 -6.10 23.78 5.16
CA GLN A 36 -5.94 25.23 5.17
C GLN A 36 -6.14 25.88 3.79
N PHE A 37 -5.72 25.22 2.74
CA PHE A 37 -5.87 25.74 1.37
C PHE A 37 -7.26 25.56 0.78
N GLN A 38 -8.21 25.00 1.55
CA GLN A 38 -9.62 24.81 1.16
C GLN A 38 -9.78 24.22 -0.25
N GLN A 39 -8.90 23.29 -0.64
CA GLN A 39 -8.98 22.62 -1.94
C GLN A 39 -10.33 21.92 -2.14
N TYR A 40 -10.96 21.52 -1.03
CA TYR A 40 -12.26 20.86 -1.00
C TYR A 40 -13.06 21.36 0.21
N ASN A 41 -14.35 21.67 0.00
CA ASN A 41 -15.27 22.11 1.07
C ASN A 41 -15.76 20.95 1.95
N GLU A 42 -14.88 20.03 2.33
CA GLU A 42 -15.24 18.84 3.09
C GLU A 42 -14.36 18.66 4.34
N PRO A 43 -14.91 18.20 5.46
CA PRO A 43 -14.15 18.00 6.70
C PRO A 43 -13.32 16.71 6.65
N PHE A 44 -12.26 16.68 5.86
CA PHE A 44 -11.43 15.49 5.64
C PHE A 44 -10.81 14.94 6.92
N ALA A 45 -10.37 15.79 7.84
CA ALA A 45 -9.82 15.34 9.11
C ALA A 45 -10.85 14.57 9.96
N LEU A 46 -12.11 15.05 9.99
CA LEU A 46 -13.19 14.35 10.68
C LEU A 46 -13.50 13.01 10.01
N LYS A 47 -13.62 13.00 8.68
CA LYS A 47 -13.82 11.75 7.91
C LYS A 47 -12.69 10.76 8.15
N GLN A 48 -11.45 11.24 8.17
CA GLN A 48 -10.26 10.41 8.46
C GLN A 48 -10.35 9.77 9.85
N ALA A 49 -10.73 10.54 10.88
CA ALA A 49 -10.93 10.02 12.22
C ALA A 49 -12.03 8.96 12.27
N VAL A 50 -13.14 9.16 11.53
CA VAL A 50 -14.21 8.16 11.40
C VAL A 50 -13.71 6.88 10.74
N PHE A 51 -12.92 6.97 9.65
CA PHE A 51 -12.35 5.79 9.00
C PHE A 51 -11.40 5.01 9.92
N TYR A 52 -10.60 5.70 10.72
CA TYR A 52 -9.77 5.06 11.74
C TYR A 52 -10.60 4.37 12.81
N PHE A 53 -11.69 5.00 13.26
CA PHE A 53 -12.61 4.38 14.23
C PHE A 53 -13.28 3.12 13.66
N ILE A 54 -13.76 3.17 12.41
CA ILE A 54 -14.31 1.99 11.72
C ILE A 54 -13.23 0.92 11.58
N GLY A 55 -12.00 1.31 11.20
CA GLY A 55 -10.87 0.40 11.12
C GLY A 55 -10.55 -0.28 12.47
N LEU A 56 -10.65 0.44 13.58
CA LEU A 56 -10.49 -0.14 14.93
C LEU A 56 -11.56 -1.19 15.21
N LEU A 57 -12.82 -0.93 14.87
CA LEU A 57 -13.90 -1.91 15.02
C LEU A 57 -13.65 -3.17 14.17
N ILE A 58 -13.13 -2.99 12.94
CA ILE A 58 -12.74 -4.12 12.08
C ILE A 58 -11.59 -4.91 12.72
N ILE A 59 -10.54 -4.23 13.24
CA ILE A 59 -9.42 -4.90 13.94
C ILE A 59 -9.95 -5.74 15.11
N ILE A 60 -10.83 -5.17 15.94
CA ILE A 60 -11.47 -5.88 17.07
C ILE A 60 -12.26 -7.08 16.55
N GLY A 61 -13.06 -6.91 15.49
CA GLY A 61 -13.81 -8.00 14.86
C GLY A 61 -12.91 -9.13 14.35
N LEU A 62 -11.77 -8.79 13.74
CA LEU A 62 -10.81 -9.78 13.25
C LEU A 62 -10.18 -10.61 14.38
N LEU A 63 -10.12 -10.14 15.61
CA LEU A 63 -9.59 -10.89 16.76
C LEU A 63 -10.46 -12.10 17.15
N TYR A 64 -11.71 -12.16 16.73
CA TYR A 64 -12.60 -13.31 16.97
C TYR A 64 -12.34 -14.47 16.00
N PHE A 65 -11.59 -14.24 14.91
CA PHE A 65 -11.26 -15.29 13.95
C PHE A 65 -9.91 -15.93 14.28
N ASP A 66 -9.83 -17.24 14.13
CA ASP A 66 -8.54 -17.93 14.14
C ASP A 66 -7.80 -17.71 12.81
N ILE A 67 -6.47 -17.80 12.86
CA ILE A 67 -5.62 -17.62 11.67
C ILE A 67 -5.97 -18.60 10.55
N GLU A 68 -6.38 -19.83 10.89
CA GLU A 68 -6.83 -20.83 9.93
C GLU A 68 -8.16 -20.46 9.27
N GLN A 69 -9.04 -19.80 10.01
CA GLN A 69 -10.29 -19.25 9.44
C GLN A 69 -10.00 -18.09 8.49
N LEU A 70 -9.05 -17.22 8.84
CA LEU A 70 -8.61 -16.14 7.95
C LEU A 70 -7.96 -16.69 6.68
N GLU A 71 -7.20 -17.79 6.78
CA GLU A 71 -6.67 -18.50 5.60
C GLU A 71 -7.79 -19.02 4.69
N LYS A 72 -8.83 -19.63 5.24
CA LYS A 72 -10.00 -20.09 4.46
C LYS A 72 -10.77 -18.91 3.85
N LEU A 73 -10.88 -17.80 4.58
CA LEU A 73 -11.55 -16.59 4.12
C LEU A 73 -10.80 -15.91 2.96
N SER A 74 -9.50 -16.18 2.80
CA SER A 74 -8.67 -15.58 1.75
C SER A 74 -9.25 -15.77 0.34
N LEU A 75 -9.79 -16.95 0.03
CA LEU A 75 -10.40 -17.25 -1.26
C LEU A 75 -11.67 -16.39 -1.49
N TYR A 76 -12.52 -16.28 -0.49
CA TYR A 76 -13.77 -15.51 -0.61
C TYR A 76 -13.47 -14.01 -0.76
N PHE A 77 -12.53 -13.49 0.01
CA PHE A 77 -12.11 -12.10 -0.07
C PHE A 77 -11.45 -11.79 -1.43
N PHE A 78 -10.65 -12.72 -1.94
CA PHE A 78 -10.02 -12.62 -3.26
C PHE A 78 -11.07 -12.61 -4.40
N ILE A 79 -12.04 -13.55 -4.37
CA ILE A 79 -13.14 -13.60 -5.36
C ILE A 79 -13.97 -12.32 -5.30
N PHE A 80 -14.32 -11.85 -4.10
CA PHE A 80 -15.04 -10.60 -3.92
C PHE A 80 -14.27 -9.41 -4.52
N GLY A 81 -12.95 -9.35 -4.32
CA GLY A 81 -12.08 -8.35 -4.91
C GLY A 81 -12.11 -8.39 -6.45
N ILE A 82 -12.00 -9.57 -7.06
CA ILE A 82 -12.09 -9.72 -8.53
C ILE A 82 -13.48 -9.27 -9.03
N LEU A 83 -14.55 -9.73 -8.40
CA LEU A 83 -15.89 -9.33 -8.79
C LEU A 83 -16.11 -7.82 -8.70
N SER A 84 -15.61 -7.18 -7.64
CA SER A 84 -15.71 -5.73 -7.48
C SER A 84 -14.94 -4.96 -8.58
N LEU A 85 -13.77 -5.44 -9.01
CA LEU A 85 -13.03 -4.87 -10.13
C LEU A 85 -13.77 -5.05 -11.47
N ILE A 86 -14.36 -6.21 -11.71
CA ILE A 86 -15.15 -6.47 -12.91
C ILE A 86 -16.41 -5.59 -12.93
N ILE A 87 -17.12 -5.50 -11.81
CA ILE A 87 -18.30 -4.64 -11.67
C ILE A 87 -17.92 -3.18 -11.95
N LEU A 88 -16.81 -2.69 -11.38
CA LEU A 88 -16.34 -1.33 -11.63
C LEU A 88 -16.12 -1.08 -13.14
N LYS A 89 -15.52 -2.04 -13.84
CA LYS A 89 -15.23 -1.91 -15.28
C LYS A 89 -16.50 -1.79 -16.12
N ILE A 90 -17.52 -2.60 -15.83
CA ILE A 90 -18.78 -2.65 -16.60
C ILE A 90 -19.83 -1.63 -16.14
N SER A 91 -19.64 -1.00 -14.98
CA SER A 91 -20.59 -0.02 -14.42
C SER A 91 -20.71 1.21 -15.32
N PRO A 92 -21.87 1.85 -15.41
CA PRO A 92 -22.01 3.13 -16.08
C PRO A 92 -21.29 4.25 -15.31
N GLU A 93 -20.90 5.32 -15.99
CA GLU A 93 -20.29 6.48 -15.36
C GLU A 93 -21.25 7.20 -14.44
N GLN A 94 -22.52 7.29 -14.86
CA GLN A 94 -23.58 7.97 -14.11
C GLN A 94 -24.80 7.09 -13.96
N ILE A 95 -25.50 7.21 -12.83
CA ILE A 95 -26.78 6.58 -12.55
C ILE A 95 -27.72 7.65 -12.00
N GLY A 96 -28.86 7.85 -12.67
CA GLY A 96 -29.87 8.83 -12.24
C GLY A 96 -29.38 10.28 -12.19
N GLY A 97 -28.42 10.64 -13.06
CA GLY A 97 -27.82 11.99 -13.10
C GLY A 97 -26.74 12.25 -12.06
N HIS A 98 -26.36 11.25 -11.27
CA HIS A 98 -25.25 11.32 -10.30
C HIS A 98 -24.07 10.47 -10.78
N ASP A 99 -22.86 10.94 -10.52
CA ASP A 99 -21.64 10.18 -10.79
C ASP A 99 -21.66 8.89 -9.94
N PHE A 100 -21.46 7.74 -10.62
CA PHE A 100 -21.39 6.44 -9.96
C PHE A 100 -20.00 5.79 -10.11
N ALA A 101 -19.51 5.70 -11.34
CA ALA A 101 -18.16 5.20 -11.64
C ALA A 101 -17.49 6.09 -12.70
N PRO A 102 -17.17 7.35 -12.36
CA PRO A 102 -16.71 8.34 -13.32
C PRO A 102 -15.30 8.03 -13.81
N TYR A 103 -15.02 8.43 -15.05
CA TYR A 103 -13.66 8.50 -15.59
C TYR A 103 -12.98 9.75 -15.02
N LYS A 104 -11.91 9.56 -14.24
CA LYS A 104 -11.10 10.67 -13.69
C LYS A 104 -9.62 10.43 -14.00
N ASN A 105 -8.93 11.46 -14.48
CA ASN A 105 -7.49 11.42 -14.79
C ASN A 105 -7.10 10.25 -15.72
N GLY A 106 -7.95 9.90 -16.69
CA GLY A 106 -7.71 8.81 -17.64
C GLY A 106 -7.97 7.40 -17.10
N ALA A 107 -8.52 7.27 -15.88
CA ALA A 107 -8.78 5.99 -15.24
C ALA A 107 -10.18 5.91 -14.63
N LYS A 108 -10.77 4.71 -14.65
CA LYS A 108 -12.02 4.38 -13.99
C LYS A 108 -11.72 3.50 -12.78
N SER A 109 -11.41 4.12 -11.65
CA SER A 109 -10.86 3.42 -10.49
C SER A 109 -11.71 3.50 -9.24
N TRP A 110 -12.76 4.33 -9.23
CA TRP A 110 -13.55 4.60 -8.04
C TRP A 110 -15.05 4.45 -8.27
N PHE A 111 -15.75 3.90 -7.28
CA PHE A 111 -17.19 4.11 -7.11
C PHE A 111 -17.40 5.35 -6.27
N VAL A 112 -18.33 6.20 -6.67
CA VAL A 112 -18.78 7.35 -5.88
C VAL A 112 -20.04 6.93 -5.11
N LEU A 113 -19.93 6.91 -3.78
CA LEU A 113 -21.03 6.56 -2.89
C LEU A 113 -21.57 7.83 -2.23
N PRO A 114 -22.81 8.23 -2.52
CA PRO A 114 -23.40 9.44 -1.96
C PRO A 114 -23.32 9.45 -0.41
N GLY A 115 -22.80 10.51 0.18
CA GLY A 115 -22.66 10.68 1.63
C GLY A 115 -21.52 9.92 2.30
N ILE A 116 -20.94 8.90 1.67
CA ILE A 116 -19.85 8.08 2.24
C ILE A 116 -18.49 8.50 1.66
N GLY A 117 -18.44 8.83 0.37
CA GLY A 117 -17.22 9.18 -0.34
C GLY A 117 -16.92 8.24 -1.50
N THR A 118 -15.64 8.08 -1.83
CA THR A 118 -15.20 7.22 -2.94
C THR A 118 -14.67 5.88 -2.43
N LEU A 119 -15.06 4.78 -3.10
CA LEU A 119 -14.58 3.44 -2.83
C LEU A 119 -13.73 2.96 -4.01
N GLN A 120 -12.49 2.58 -3.73
CA GLN A 120 -11.54 2.05 -4.71
C GLN A 120 -11.36 0.54 -4.50
N PRO A 121 -11.93 -0.31 -5.35
CA PRO A 121 -11.85 -1.76 -5.19
C PRO A 121 -10.44 -2.33 -5.20
N SER A 122 -9.53 -1.72 -5.96
CA SER A 122 -8.13 -2.16 -6.03
C SER A 122 -7.40 -2.06 -4.68
N GLU A 123 -7.80 -1.14 -3.79
CA GLU A 123 -7.24 -1.03 -2.45
C GLU A 123 -7.50 -2.30 -1.62
N PHE A 124 -8.72 -2.81 -1.65
CA PHE A 124 -9.10 -4.06 -0.98
C PHE A 124 -8.51 -5.27 -1.70
N MET A 125 -8.44 -5.22 -3.04
CA MET A 125 -7.86 -6.30 -3.83
C MET A 125 -6.39 -6.54 -3.51
N LYS A 126 -5.60 -5.51 -3.18
CA LYS A 126 -4.19 -5.67 -2.72
C LYS A 126 -4.12 -6.59 -1.49
N ILE A 127 -4.98 -6.37 -0.50
CA ILE A 127 -5.04 -7.22 0.70
C ILE A 127 -5.51 -8.64 0.35
N GLY A 128 -6.55 -8.77 -0.50
CA GLY A 128 -7.02 -10.07 -0.99
C GLY A 128 -5.95 -10.86 -1.75
N LEU A 129 -5.17 -10.18 -2.58
CA LEU A 129 -4.04 -10.78 -3.29
C LEU A 129 -2.96 -11.29 -2.31
N ILE A 130 -2.58 -10.48 -1.31
CA ILE A 130 -1.63 -10.88 -0.27
C ILE A 130 -2.14 -12.11 0.49
N MET A 131 -3.42 -12.11 0.92
CA MET A 131 -4.02 -13.25 1.62
C MET A 131 -4.01 -14.51 0.76
N MET A 132 -4.43 -14.41 -0.49
CA MET A 132 -4.48 -15.56 -1.40
C MET A 132 -3.09 -16.12 -1.72
N LEU A 133 -2.11 -15.25 -1.98
CA LEU A 133 -0.73 -15.67 -2.20
C LEU A 133 -0.12 -16.30 -0.94
N ALA A 134 -0.37 -15.72 0.24
CA ALA A 134 0.06 -16.31 1.51
C ALA A 134 -0.52 -17.73 1.70
N SER A 135 -1.80 -17.94 1.37
CA SER A 135 -2.41 -19.28 1.43
C SER A 135 -1.80 -20.26 0.41
N VAL A 136 -1.52 -19.81 -0.82
CA VAL A 136 -0.89 -20.65 -1.84
C VAL A 136 0.53 -21.06 -1.44
N ILE A 137 1.33 -20.12 -0.94
CA ILE A 137 2.73 -20.35 -0.56
C ILE A 137 2.80 -21.18 0.72
N SER A 138 1.92 -20.95 1.70
CA SER A 138 1.90 -21.69 2.96
C SER A 138 1.63 -23.19 2.78
N LYS A 139 0.85 -23.55 1.76
CA LYS A 139 0.50 -24.94 1.41
C LYS A 139 1.57 -25.67 0.60
N ALA A 140 2.57 -24.95 0.09
CA ALA A 140 3.69 -25.58 -0.59
C ALA A 140 4.61 -26.30 0.40
N ASP A 141 5.22 -27.41 -0.04
CA ASP A 141 6.19 -28.16 0.78
C ASP A 141 7.36 -27.28 1.23
N PRO A 142 7.99 -27.57 2.37
CA PRO A 142 9.20 -26.88 2.81
C PRO A 142 10.31 -26.95 1.75
N LYS A 143 11.11 -25.87 1.64
CA LYS A 143 12.19 -25.76 0.63
C LYS A 143 13.12 -26.99 0.58
N GLN A 144 13.39 -27.60 1.73
CA GLN A 144 14.31 -28.74 1.86
C GLN A 144 13.83 -30.01 1.16
N THR A 145 12.52 -30.17 0.91
CA THR A 145 11.88 -31.33 0.30
C THR A 145 11.40 -31.08 -1.13
N ARG A 146 11.45 -29.83 -1.60
CA ARG A 146 10.94 -29.46 -2.94
C ARG A 146 11.94 -29.74 -4.05
N SER A 147 11.44 -30.33 -5.14
CA SER A 147 12.17 -30.45 -6.40
C SER A 147 12.02 -29.17 -7.25
N THR A 148 12.84 -29.03 -8.29
CA THR A 148 12.71 -27.93 -9.26
C THR A 148 11.33 -27.92 -9.94
N ARG A 149 10.72 -29.10 -10.15
CA ARG A 149 9.38 -29.23 -10.72
C ARG A 149 8.32 -28.66 -9.77
N ASP A 150 8.46 -28.86 -8.48
CA ASP A 150 7.54 -28.33 -7.47
C ASP A 150 7.67 -26.81 -7.38
N ASP A 151 8.89 -26.29 -7.50
CA ASP A 151 9.13 -24.84 -7.57
C ASP A 151 8.45 -24.21 -8.80
N VAL A 152 8.56 -24.85 -9.99
CA VAL A 152 7.86 -24.38 -11.20
C VAL A 152 6.34 -24.45 -11.01
N ASN A 153 5.81 -25.52 -10.43
CA ASN A 153 4.37 -25.64 -10.14
C ASN A 153 3.88 -24.57 -9.17
N LEU A 154 4.68 -24.24 -8.14
CA LEU A 154 4.36 -23.15 -7.22
C LEU A 154 4.35 -21.79 -7.95
N LEU A 155 5.35 -21.52 -8.79
CA LEU A 155 5.42 -20.31 -9.59
C LEU A 155 4.22 -20.18 -10.55
N LEU A 156 3.81 -21.26 -11.20
CA LEU A 156 2.62 -21.27 -12.08
C LEU A 156 1.33 -20.98 -11.29
N LYS A 157 1.19 -21.53 -10.06
CA LYS A 157 0.05 -21.22 -9.19
C LYS A 157 0.04 -19.74 -8.78
N ILE A 158 1.20 -19.19 -8.38
CA ILE A 158 1.34 -17.78 -8.02
C ILE A 158 1.01 -16.90 -9.24
N ALA A 159 1.57 -17.21 -10.42
CA ALA A 159 1.30 -16.49 -11.66
C ALA A 159 -0.19 -16.54 -12.02
N GLY A 160 -0.84 -17.70 -11.95
CA GLY A 160 -2.27 -17.86 -12.23
C GLY A 160 -3.16 -17.05 -11.28
N VAL A 161 -2.83 -17.03 -9.98
CA VAL A 161 -3.56 -16.24 -8.98
C VAL A 161 -3.36 -14.73 -9.21
N SER A 162 -2.14 -14.30 -9.52
CA SER A 162 -1.83 -12.86 -9.64
C SER A 162 -2.20 -12.27 -11.00
N ALA A 163 -2.19 -13.05 -12.08
CA ALA A 163 -2.42 -12.56 -13.44
C ALA A 163 -3.80 -11.88 -13.60
N ILE A 164 -4.84 -12.45 -13.03
CA ILE A 164 -6.20 -11.92 -13.16
C ILE A 164 -6.35 -10.56 -12.48
N PRO A 165 -6.08 -10.40 -11.16
CA PRO A 165 -6.24 -9.11 -10.51
C PRO A 165 -5.25 -8.06 -11.04
N VAL A 166 -3.99 -8.43 -11.28
CA VAL A 166 -2.99 -7.50 -11.82
C VAL A 166 -3.41 -7.03 -13.21
N GLY A 167 -3.89 -7.94 -14.09
CA GLY A 167 -4.38 -7.57 -15.41
C GLY A 167 -5.60 -6.65 -15.36
N LEU A 168 -6.58 -6.91 -14.50
CA LEU A 168 -7.75 -6.05 -14.32
C LEU A 168 -7.36 -4.66 -13.79
N ILE A 169 -6.45 -4.59 -12.83
CA ILE A 169 -5.98 -3.33 -12.25
C ILE A 169 -5.13 -2.56 -13.27
N LEU A 170 -4.27 -3.24 -14.05
CA LEU A 170 -3.43 -2.60 -15.07
C LEU A 170 -4.25 -1.84 -16.11
N LEU A 171 -5.43 -2.35 -16.47
CA LEU A 171 -6.36 -1.68 -17.40
C LEU A 171 -6.97 -0.41 -16.83
N GLN A 172 -6.89 -0.21 -15.51
CA GLN A 172 -7.52 0.92 -14.80
C GLN A 172 -6.47 1.87 -14.22
N ASP A 173 -5.44 1.33 -13.58
CA ASP A 173 -4.39 2.06 -12.86
C ASP A 173 -3.07 1.29 -12.89
N ALA A 174 -2.15 1.76 -13.73
CA ALA A 174 -0.83 1.14 -13.87
C ALA A 174 0.03 1.30 -12.60
N GLY A 175 -0.13 2.38 -11.84
CA GLY A 175 0.59 2.59 -10.59
C GLY A 175 0.26 1.52 -9.54
N THR A 176 -1.03 1.30 -9.31
CA THR A 176 -1.50 0.24 -8.40
C THR A 176 -1.15 -1.16 -8.92
N ALA A 177 -1.18 -1.39 -10.24
CA ALA A 177 -0.73 -2.67 -10.82
C ALA A 177 0.77 -2.92 -10.54
N GLY A 178 1.61 -1.89 -10.66
CA GLY A 178 3.02 -1.94 -10.31
C GLY A 178 3.26 -2.33 -8.84
N ILE A 179 2.47 -1.78 -7.92
CA ILE A 179 2.50 -2.17 -6.51
C ILE A 179 2.16 -3.65 -6.34
N CYS A 180 1.09 -4.13 -6.99
CA CYS A 180 0.72 -5.54 -6.93
C CYS A 180 1.84 -6.45 -7.47
N MET A 181 2.47 -6.08 -8.58
CA MET A 181 3.61 -6.83 -9.15
C MET A 181 4.80 -6.85 -8.19
N PHE A 182 5.11 -5.74 -7.53
CA PHE A 182 6.17 -5.70 -6.50
C PHE A 182 5.86 -6.63 -5.33
N ILE A 183 4.62 -6.63 -4.82
CA ILE A 183 4.18 -7.55 -3.75
C ILE A 183 4.36 -9.00 -4.19
N VAL A 184 3.89 -9.36 -5.39
CA VAL A 184 4.07 -10.71 -5.96
C VAL A 184 5.54 -11.08 -6.03
N PHE A 185 6.38 -10.19 -6.53
CA PHE A 185 7.83 -10.42 -6.63
C PHE A 185 8.46 -10.70 -5.27
N VAL A 186 8.18 -9.87 -4.26
CA VAL A 186 8.71 -10.07 -2.89
C VAL A 186 8.21 -11.38 -2.29
N MET A 187 6.92 -11.70 -2.46
CA MET A 187 6.36 -12.95 -1.93
C MET A 187 6.95 -14.19 -2.63
N VAL A 188 7.20 -14.13 -3.95
CA VAL A 188 7.91 -15.19 -4.69
C VAL A 188 9.35 -15.32 -4.17
N PHE A 189 10.06 -14.21 -3.98
CA PHE A 189 11.42 -14.21 -3.45
C PHE A 189 11.49 -14.89 -2.07
N MET A 190 10.54 -14.56 -1.19
CA MET A 190 10.47 -15.14 0.17
C MET A 190 9.88 -16.55 0.22
N SER A 191 9.27 -17.06 -0.86
CA SER A 191 8.69 -18.39 -0.92
C SER A 191 9.71 -19.54 -0.88
N GLY A 192 11.00 -19.19 -1.02
CA GLY A 192 12.10 -20.14 -1.00
C GLY A 192 12.29 -20.94 -2.31
N VAL A 193 11.74 -20.49 -3.42
CA VAL A 193 11.97 -21.02 -4.76
C VAL A 193 13.46 -20.94 -5.13
N ASN A 194 13.93 -21.86 -5.96
CA ASN A 194 15.32 -21.94 -6.39
C ASN A 194 15.79 -20.59 -6.97
N TRP A 195 16.92 -20.10 -6.46
CA TRP A 195 17.45 -18.77 -6.84
C TRP A 195 17.75 -18.63 -8.35
N LYS A 196 18.04 -19.74 -9.07
CA LYS A 196 18.24 -19.72 -10.52
C LYS A 196 16.95 -19.38 -11.26
N LEU A 197 15.80 -19.90 -10.80
CA LEU A 197 14.49 -19.54 -11.34
C LEU A 197 14.12 -18.10 -11.01
N LEU A 198 14.47 -17.63 -9.81
CA LEU A 198 14.26 -16.24 -9.42
C LEU A 198 15.08 -15.27 -10.29
N LEU A 199 16.34 -15.59 -10.55
CA LEU A 199 17.18 -14.79 -11.46
C LEU A 199 16.65 -14.80 -12.90
N LEU A 200 16.16 -15.94 -13.38
CA LEU A 200 15.56 -16.03 -14.70
C LEU A 200 14.31 -15.14 -14.81
N ILE A 201 13.38 -15.24 -13.84
CA ILE A 201 12.14 -14.44 -13.83
C ILE A 201 12.45 -12.96 -13.61
N GLY A 202 13.30 -12.63 -12.63
CA GLY A 202 13.69 -11.24 -12.36
C GLY A 202 14.47 -10.61 -13.52
N GLY A 203 15.38 -11.37 -14.12
CA GLY A 203 16.15 -10.92 -15.29
C GLY A 203 15.26 -10.70 -16.53
N THR A 204 14.39 -11.65 -16.85
CA THR A 204 13.45 -11.48 -17.97
C THR A 204 12.46 -10.34 -17.70
N GLY A 205 11.97 -10.19 -16.48
CA GLY A 205 11.13 -9.07 -16.08
C GLY A 205 11.83 -7.72 -16.22
N ALA A 206 13.07 -7.61 -15.76
CA ALA A 206 13.88 -6.40 -15.90
C ALA A 206 14.13 -6.03 -17.36
N VAL A 207 14.46 -7.00 -18.20
CA VAL A 207 14.64 -6.78 -19.65
C VAL A 207 13.34 -6.29 -20.29
N LEU A 208 12.20 -6.92 -19.99
CA LEU A 208 10.89 -6.51 -20.52
C LEU A 208 10.52 -5.08 -20.08
N ILE A 209 10.69 -4.75 -18.80
CA ILE A 209 10.44 -3.39 -18.31
C ILE A 209 11.34 -2.38 -19.01
N SER A 210 12.65 -2.68 -19.15
CA SER A 210 13.59 -1.81 -19.85
C SER A 210 13.20 -1.60 -21.31
N LEU A 211 12.76 -2.65 -22.02
CA LEU A 211 12.27 -2.55 -23.39
C LEU A 211 11.02 -1.66 -23.50
N VAL A 212 10.06 -1.83 -22.59
CA VAL A 212 8.85 -0.99 -22.57
C VAL A 212 9.21 0.47 -22.30
N LEU A 213 10.09 0.75 -21.32
CA LEU A 213 10.56 2.11 -21.05
C LEU A 213 11.29 2.73 -22.25
N LEU A 214 12.19 1.98 -22.88
CA LEU A 214 12.88 2.45 -24.11
C LEU A 214 11.89 2.74 -25.24
N LEU A 215 10.85 1.91 -25.37
CA LEU A 215 9.80 2.12 -26.38
C LEU A 215 8.98 3.37 -26.09
N MET A 216 8.61 3.61 -24.82
CA MET A 216 7.86 4.80 -24.42
C MET A 216 8.66 6.11 -24.64
N ILE A 217 9.99 6.05 -24.43
CA ILE A 217 10.88 7.22 -24.54
C ILE A 217 11.20 7.53 -26.01
N ASN A 218 11.61 6.51 -26.78
CA ASN A 218 12.13 6.73 -28.14
C ASN A 218 11.05 6.62 -29.23
N PHE A 219 9.95 5.92 -28.95
CA PHE A 219 8.91 5.61 -29.94
C PHE A 219 7.49 5.77 -29.33
N PRO A 220 7.12 7.00 -28.87
CA PRO A 220 5.85 7.22 -28.16
C PRO A 220 4.60 6.88 -28.98
N ASP A 221 4.62 7.13 -30.30
CA ASP A 221 3.49 6.82 -31.18
C ASP A 221 3.30 5.31 -31.36
N GLN A 222 4.38 4.56 -31.42
CA GLN A 222 4.33 3.09 -31.48
C GLN A 222 3.87 2.52 -30.11
N ALA A 223 4.30 3.11 -29.01
CA ALA A 223 3.81 2.74 -27.67
C ALA A 223 2.29 2.93 -27.55
N LYS A 224 1.73 4.04 -28.09
CA LYS A 224 0.27 4.27 -28.15
C LYS A 224 -0.44 3.21 -29.00
N SER A 225 0.12 2.83 -30.15
CA SER A 225 -0.47 1.81 -31.03
C SER A 225 -0.53 0.42 -30.37
N LEU A 226 0.35 0.13 -29.42
CA LEU A 226 0.36 -1.09 -28.59
C LEU A 226 -0.57 -1.02 -27.39
N GLY A 227 -1.34 0.07 -27.23
CA GLY A 227 -2.34 0.23 -26.17
C GLY A 227 -1.82 0.89 -24.89
N ILE A 228 -0.58 1.39 -24.87
CA ILE A 228 -0.07 2.18 -23.75
C ILE A 228 -0.75 3.54 -23.76
N GLN A 229 -1.34 3.93 -22.64
CA GLN A 229 -2.12 5.14 -22.55
C GLN A 229 -1.22 6.39 -22.51
N GLU A 230 -1.69 7.47 -23.12
CA GLU A 230 -0.91 8.71 -23.27
C GLU A 230 -0.44 9.28 -21.92
N TYR A 231 -1.25 9.20 -20.87
CA TYR A 231 -0.88 9.69 -19.54
C TYR A 231 0.31 8.90 -18.94
N GLN A 232 0.44 7.60 -19.25
CA GLN A 232 1.55 6.76 -18.80
C GLN A 232 2.86 7.18 -19.48
N ILE A 233 2.79 7.43 -20.80
CA ILE A 233 3.93 7.92 -21.56
C ILE A 233 4.37 9.29 -21.03
N LYS A 234 3.42 10.21 -20.81
CA LYS A 234 3.71 11.54 -20.26
C LYS A 234 4.41 11.48 -18.90
N ARG A 235 3.95 10.61 -17.97
CA ARG A 235 4.58 10.42 -16.66
C ARG A 235 6.03 9.95 -16.74
N VAL A 236 6.32 8.99 -17.63
CA VAL A 236 7.69 8.48 -17.82
C VAL A 236 8.58 9.53 -18.47
N THR A 237 8.09 10.20 -19.52
CA THR A 237 8.87 11.22 -20.25
C THR A 237 9.10 12.48 -19.41
N SER A 238 8.11 12.94 -18.63
CA SER A 238 8.28 14.08 -17.72
C SER A 238 9.36 13.82 -16.68
N TRP A 239 9.33 12.66 -16.02
CA TRP A 239 10.32 12.31 -15.01
C TRP A 239 11.76 12.30 -15.55
N ILE A 240 11.96 11.80 -16.76
CA ILE A 240 13.29 11.80 -17.40
C ILE A 240 13.71 13.21 -17.85
N SER A 241 12.77 14.02 -18.34
CA SER A 241 13.03 15.38 -18.79
C SER A 241 13.38 16.32 -17.61
N GLU A 242 12.74 16.13 -16.47
CA GLU A 242 13.05 16.88 -15.23
C GLU A 242 14.48 16.60 -14.76
N SER A 243 14.97 15.37 -14.89
CA SER A 243 16.36 15.04 -14.57
C SER A 243 17.37 15.73 -15.52
N SER A 244 16.92 16.23 -16.68
CA SER A 244 17.75 16.90 -17.72
C SER A 244 17.59 18.41 -17.77
N GLN A 245 17.00 19.08 -16.74
CA GLN A 245 16.82 20.54 -16.67
C GLN A 245 16.06 21.20 -17.84
N THR A 246 15.34 20.43 -18.63
CA THR A 246 14.50 21.00 -19.70
C THR A 246 13.13 21.32 -19.10
N GLN A 247 12.78 22.63 -19.07
CA GLN A 247 11.50 23.13 -18.57
C GLN A 247 10.34 22.53 -19.36
N THR A 248 9.81 21.42 -18.88
CA THR A 248 8.51 20.91 -19.32
C THR A 248 7.44 21.47 -18.38
N ASN A 249 6.59 22.35 -18.90
CA ASN A 249 5.39 22.87 -18.23
C ASN A 249 4.34 21.75 -18.09
N SER A 250 4.66 20.67 -17.39
CA SER A 250 3.70 19.62 -17.06
C SER A 250 3.15 19.86 -15.66
N ASP A 251 1.86 19.62 -15.46
CA ASP A 251 1.20 19.76 -14.16
C ASP A 251 1.91 18.91 -13.08
N ASP A 252 2.43 17.74 -13.47
CA ASP A 252 3.17 16.81 -12.59
C ASP A 252 4.50 17.44 -12.10
N ALA A 253 5.27 18.06 -13.01
CA ALA A 253 6.53 18.77 -12.65
C ALA A 253 6.27 19.92 -11.69
N TRP A 254 5.20 20.67 -11.95
CA TRP A 254 4.80 21.76 -11.07
C TRP A 254 4.42 21.26 -9.68
N GLN A 255 3.66 20.15 -9.57
CA GLN A 255 3.30 19.56 -8.29
C GLN A 255 4.53 19.13 -7.48
N VAL A 256 5.50 18.45 -8.10
CA VAL A 256 6.75 18.04 -7.45
C VAL A 256 7.54 19.25 -6.98
N THR A 257 7.66 20.28 -7.81
CA THR A 257 8.34 21.53 -7.45
C THR A 257 7.69 22.20 -6.25
N GLN A 258 6.35 22.28 -6.21
CA GLN A 258 5.62 22.82 -5.07
C GLN A 258 5.83 21.95 -3.81
N GLY A 259 5.82 20.60 -3.96
CA GLY A 259 6.10 19.69 -2.87
C GLY A 259 7.48 19.89 -2.25
N ILE A 260 8.51 20.00 -3.09
CA ILE A 260 9.90 20.26 -2.64
C ILE A 260 10.01 21.63 -1.98
N MET A 261 9.38 22.66 -2.54
CA MET A 261 9.36 24.01 -1.94
C MET A 261 8.65 24.00 -0.58
N ALA A 262 7.54 23.26 -0.43
CA ALA A 262 6.84 23.12 0.83
C ALA A 262 7.74 22.47 1.90
N ILE A 263 8.40 21.34 1.59
CA ILE A 263 9.35 20.69 2.49
C ILE A 263 10.49 21.66 2.86
N GLY A 264 11.08 22.33 1.87
CA GLY A 264 12.18 23.27 2.08
C GLY A 264 11.78 24.47 2.93
N SER A 265 10.55 24.98 2.78
CA SER A 265 10.04 26.12 3.55
C SER A 265 9.89 25.83 5.04
N GLY A 266 9.67 24.55 5.41
CA GLY A 266 9.54 24.13 6.81
C GLY A 266 10.86 24.13 7.59
N GLY A 267 12.00 24.11 6.92
CA GLY A 267 13.32 24.09 7.60
C GLY A 267 13.47 22.93 8.59
N ILE A 268 14.02 23.21 9.78
CA ILE A 268 14.26 22.15 10.77
C ILE A 268 13.03 21.86 11.63
N VAL A 269 12.27 22.87 12.05
CA VAL A 269 11.22 22.75 13.07
C VAL A 269 9.81 22.86 12.46
N GLY A 270 9.67 23.39 11.25
CA GLY A 270 8.41 23.63 10.57
C GLY A 270 7.82 25.02 10.83
N ASN A 271 6.80 25.35 10.03
CA ASN A 271 6.04 26.62 10.11
C ASN A 271 4.82 26.52 11.05
N GLY A 272 4.50 25.30 11.51
CA GLY A 272 3.28 25.00 12.29
C GLY A 272 2.09 24.61 11.42
N ILE A 273 1.12 23.91 12.03
CA ILE A 273 -0.05 23.33 11.35
C ILE A 273 -1.03 24.36 10.78
N SER A 274 -0.95 25.63 11.21
CA SER A 274 -1.87 26.71 10.79
C SER A 274 -1.20 27.76 9.92
N ASN A 275 0.05 27.57 9.52
CA ASN A 275 0.84 28.60 8.81
C ASN A 275 1.51 28.04 7.54
N LEU A 276 0.82 27.16 6.82
CA LEU A 276 1.31 26.66 5.54
C LEU A 276 1.35 27.82 4.52
N LYS A 277 2.43 27.92 3.78
CA LYS A 277 2.72 29.02 2.83
C LYS A 277 2.68 28.56 1.39
N VAL A 278 2.98 27.28 1.15
CA VAL A 278 3.12 26.74 -0.19
C VAL A 278 1.88 25.92 -0.55
N TYR A 279 1.18 26.35 -1.60
CA TYR A 279 0.06 25.58 -2.13
C TYR A 279 0.58 24.36 -2.89
N VAL A 280 0.23 23.16 -2.40
CA VAL A 280 0.54 21.89 -3.06
C VAL A 280 -0.77 21.21 -3.45
N PRO A 281 -1.04 20.94 -4.74
CA PRO A 281 -2.20 20.16 -5.15
C PRO A 281 -2.17 18.76 -4.53
N GLU A 282 -3.34 18.19 -4.28
CA GLU A 282 -3.49 16.86 -3.67
C GLU A 282 -2.66 16.68 -2.36
N SER A 283 -2.50 17.77 -1.61
CA SER A 283 -1.73 17.81 -0.36
C SER A 283 -2.33 16.93 0.75
N SER A 284 -3.61 16.62 0.69
CA SER A 284 -4.27 15.72 1.65
C SER A 284 -4.08 14.23 1.32
N THR A 285 -3.79 13.89 0.07
CA THR A 285 -3.69 12.53 -0.46
C THR A 285 -2.25 12.17 -0.79
N ASP A 286 -1.80 12.49 -1.99
CA ASP A 286 -0.53 12.02 -2.56
C ASP A 286 0.67 12.83 -2.08
N PHE A 287 0.49 14.10 -1.79
CA PHE A 287 1.53 15.01 -1.33
C PHE A 287 1.48 15.33 0.17
N ILE A 288 0.91 14.42 0.98
CA ILE A 288 0.81 14.61 2.44
C ILE A 288 2.18 14.73 3.12
N PHE A 289 3.22 14.09 2.59
CA PHE A 289 4.58 14.17 3.14
C PHE A 289 5.16 15.59 3.02
N SER A 290 4.78 16.34 1.97
CA SER A 290 5.13 17.76 1.83
C SER A 290 4.48 18.62 2.91
N VAL A 291 3.21 18.32 3.27
CA VAL A 291 2.52 18.99 4.39
C VAL A 291 3.22 18.72 5.71
N ILE A 292 3.67 17.47 5.95
CA ILE A 292 4.45 17.11 7.13
C ILE A 292 5.74 17.92 7.17
N GLY A 293 6.44 18.02 6.04
CA GLY A 293 7.68 18.78 5.90
C GLY A 293 7.48 20.26 6.17
N GLU A 294 6.44 20.88 5.64
CA GLU A 294 6.16 22.28 5.87
C GLU A 294 5.68 22.55 7.31
N SER A 295 4.81 21.69 7.86
CA SER A 295 4.22 21.88 9.18
C SER A 295 5.21 21.67 10.32
N PHE A 296 6.03 20.60 10.23
CA PHE A 296 6.88 20.10 11.32
C PHE A 296 8.38 20.06 10.96
N GLY A 297 8.74 20.50 9.76
CA GLY A 297 10.11 20.56 9.28
C GLY A 297 10.79 19.19 9.15
N PHE A 298 12.11 19.22 9.14
CA PHE A 298 12.94 18.01 9.10
C PHE A 298 12.63 17.03 10.25
N ILE A 299 12.36 17.56 11.45
CA ILE A 299 12.06 16.73 12.63
C ILE A 299 10.77 15.92 12.40
N GLY A 300 9.73 16.52 11.85
CA GLY A 300 8.47 15.83 11.54
C GLY A 300 8.65 14.75 10.48
N CYS A 301 9.37 15.06 9.39
CA CYS A 301 9.68 14.10 8.35
C CYS A 301 10.50 12.92 8.89
N ALA A 302 11.55 13.19 9.67
CA ALA A 302 12.38 12.15 10.29
C ALA A 302 11.58 11.27 11.24
N PHE A 303 10.68 11.85 12.04
CA PHE A 303 9.81 11.10 12.94
C PHE A 303 8.90 10.13 12.18
N VAL A 304 8.28 10.58 11.09
CA VAL A 304 7.43 9.72 10.25
C VAL A 304 8.23 8.56 9.64
N VAL A 305 9.43 8.84 9.10
CA VAL A 305 10.30 7.79 8.56
C VAL A 305 10.70 6.77 9.64
N ILE A 306 11.05 7.24 10.84
CA ILE A 306 11.37 6.37 11.99
C ILE A 306 10.14 5.52 12.39
N MET A 307 8.93 6.06 12.36
CA MET A 307 7.72 5.30 12.68
C MET A 307 7.45 4.19 11.66
N PHE A 308 7.64 4.45 10.35
CA PHE A 308 7.55 3.41 9.34
C PHE A 308 8.66 2.36 9.48
N PHE A 309 9.89 2.79 9.75
CA PHE A 309 10.99 1.86 10.05
C PHE A 309 10.67 0.96 11.25
N PHE A 310 10.11 1.53 12.31
CA PHE A 310 9.71 0.75 13.49
C PHE A 310 8.61 -0.26 13.18
N LEU A 311 7.59 0.13 12.37
CA LEU A 311 6.56 -0.79 11.91
C LEU A 311 7.16 -1.94 11.07
N ILE A 312 8.00 -1.63 10.08
CA ILE A 312 8.66 -2.62 9.23
C ILE A 312 9.53 -3.57 10.06
N TYR A 313 10.32 -3.03 10.98
CA TYR A 313 11.13 -3.83 11.90
C TYR A 313 10.27 -4.82 12.70
N ARG A 314 9.14 -4.35 13.25
CA ARG A 314 8.20 -5.21 14.00
C ARG A 314 7.60 -6.31 13.12
N LEU A 315 7.25 -5.99 11.88
CA LEU A 315 6.75 -6.97 10.92
C LEU A 315 7.81 -8.03 10.58
N VAL A 316 9.06 -7.64 10.34
CA VAL A 316 10.17 -8.58 10.07
C VAL A 316 10.40 -9.53 11.23
N VAL A 317 10.43 -9.01 12.47
CA VAL A 317 10.54 -9.87 13.67
C VAL A 317 9.34 -10.81 13.80
N LEU A 318 8.14 -10.36 13.42
CA LEU A 318 6.94 -11.18 13.49
C LEU A 318 6.94 -12.27 12.41
N ILE A 319 7.41 -11.98 11.19
CA ILE A 319 7.57 -12.95 10.09
C ILE A 319 8.38 -14.15 10.56
N GLU A 320 9.55 -13.91 11.15
CA GLU A 320 10.45 -14.97 11.64
C GLU A 320 9.77 -15.81 12.72
N ARG A 321 9.13 -15.15 13.70
CA ARG A 321 8.47 -15.83 14.82
C ARG A 321 7.23 -16.63 14.40
N LEU A 322 6.49 -16.14 13.40
CA LEU A 322 5.30 -16.81 12.87
C LEU A 322 5.65 -17.99 11.98
N TYR A 323 6.80 -18.00 11.32
CA TYR A 323 7.13 -19.04 10.34
C TYR A 323 7.05 -20.45 10.90
N SER A 324 7.48 -20.67 12.15
CA SER A 324 7.40 -21.94 12.85
C SER A 324 6.03 -22.25 13.47
N PHE A 325 5.20 -21.22 13.69
CA PHE A 325 3.89 -21.35 14.30
C PHE A 325 2.77 -21.48 13.26
N ASN A 326 2.71 -20.54 12.31
CA ASN A 326 1.71 -20.52 11.25
C ASN A 326 2.30 -19.86 9.98
N ARG A 327 2.51 -20.68 8.95
CA ARG A 327 3.13 -20.23 7.70
C ARG A 327 2.28 -19.21 6.94
N PHE A 328 0.95 -19.36 6.95
CA PHE A 328 0.05 -18.38 6.31
C PHE A 328 0.23 -16.98 6.94
N GLY A 329 0.18 -16.89 8.27
CA GLY A 329 0.40 -15.63 8.99
C GLY A 329 1.78 -15.01 8.70
N SER A 330 2.83 -15.85 8.61
CA SER A 330 4.17 -15.39 8.24
C SER A 330 4.20 -14.81 6.83
N PHE A 331 3.70 -15.52 5.81
CA PHE A 331 3.69 -15.04 4.43
C PHE A 331 2.74 -13.86 4.22
N PHE A 332 1.64 -13.78 4.98
CA PHE A 332 0.81 -12.59 4.99
C PHE A 332 1.58 -11.35 5.47
N CYS A 333 2.32 -11.48 6.57
CA CYS A 333 3.19 -10.41 7.06
C CYS A 333 4.28 -10.01 6.03
N VAL A 334 4.84 -10.97 5.26
CA VAL A 334 5.77 -10.67 4.15
C VAL A 334 5.10 -9.79 3.10
N GLY A 335 3.93 -10.18 2.60
CA GLY A 335 3.21 -9.41 1.59
C GLY A 335 2.76 -8.04 2.09
N PHE A 336 2.31 -7.96 3.34
CA PHE A 336 1.92 -6.68 3.96
C PHE A 336 3.13 -5.76 4.20
N THR A 337 4.28 -6.31 4.56
CA THR A 337 5.54 -5.55 4.63
C THR A 337 5.93 -5.00 3.26
N ALA A 338 5.86 -5.81 2.21
CA ALA A 338 6.14 -5.38 0.85
C ALA A 338 5.21 -4.24 0.41
N LEU A 339 3.91 -4.34 0.73
CA LEU A 339 2.92 -3.29 0.48
C LEU A 339 3.33 -1.98 1.15
N ILE A 340 3.71 -2.00 2.43
CA ILE A 340 4.11 -0.80 3.17
C ILE A 340 5.40 -0.22 2.59
N VAL A 341 6.42 -1.05 2.36
CA VAL A 341 7.72 -0.60 1.84
C VAL A 341 7.56 0.13 0.50
N ILE A 342 6.82 -0.47 -0.45
CA ILE A 342 6.67 0.15 -1.77
C ILE A 342 5.89 1.46 -1.72
N HIS A 343 4.82 1.54 -0.90
CA HIS A 343 4.05 2.77 -0.74
C HIS A 343 4.88 3.90 -0.09
N VAL A 344 5.63 3.59 0.98
CA VAL A 344 6.49 4.56 1.67
C VAL A 344 7.57 5.07 0.73
N PHE A 345 8.27 4.16 0.04
CA PHE A 345 9.33 4.51 -0.88
C PHE A 345 8.82 5.35 -2.06
N GLN A 346 7.70 4.95 -2.65
CA GLN A 346 7.11 5.66 -3.79
C GLN A 346 6.56 7.02 -3.39
N ASN A 347 5.79 7.13 -2.28
CA ASN A 347 5.20 8.38 -1.86
C ASN A 347 6.27 9.39 -1.41
N ILE A 348 7.16 8.99 -0.49
CA ILE A 348 8.23 9.89 -0.04
C ILE A 348 9.15 10.24 -1.21
N GLY A 349 9.51 9.25 -2.04
CA GLY A 349 10.37 9.45 -3.20
C GLY A 349 9.83 10.46 -4.21
N MET A 350 8.50 10.44 -4.50
CA MET A 350 7.90 11.41 -5.40
C MET A 350 7.80 12.80 -4.76
N ASN A 351 7.52 12.92 -3.46
CA ASN A 351 7.46 14.19 -2.75
C ASN A 351 8.82 14.93 -2.71
N ILE A 352 9.93 14.19 -2.77
CA ILE A 352 11.29 14.75 -2.82
C ILE A 352 11.93 14.72 -4.23
N GLY A 353 11.15 14.37 -5.26
CA GLY A 353 11.57 14.42 -6.66
C GLY A 353 12.48 13.26 -7.12
N ILE A 354 12.67 12.19 -6.32
CA ILE A 354 13.49 11.02 -6.70
C ILE A 354 12.69 10.03 -7.55
N MET A 355 11.36 9.97 -7.37
CA MET A 355 10.45 9.06 -8.07
C MET A 355 9.44 9.83 -8.91
N PRO A 356 8.92 9.24 -10.03
CA PRO A 356 7.87 9.86 -10.81
C PRO A 356 6.57 10.00 -10.01
N VAL A 357 5.76 10.99 -10.37
CA VAL A 357 4.43 11.19 -9.78
C VAL A 357 3.51 10.03 -10.19
N THR A 358 3.07 9.26 -9.23
CA THR A 358 2.22 8.08 -9.46
C THR A 358 0.84 8.19 -8.81
N GLY A 359 0.60 9.20 -7.98
CA GLY A 359 -0.66 9.34 -7.27
C GLY A 359 -0.87 8.26 -6.19
N ILE A 360 0.21 7.73 -5.62
CA ILE A 360 0.16 6.66 -4.61
C ILE A 360 0.16 7.29 -3.21
N PRO A 361 -0.86 7.01 -2.38
CA PRO A 361 -0.95 7.59 -1.04
C PRO A 361 0.07 6.97 -0.07
N LEU A 362 0.47 7.74 0.94
CA LEU A 362 1.26 7.26 2.08
C LEU A 362 0.34 6.51 3.05
N LEU A 363 0.46 5.18 3.08
CA LEU A 363 -0.40 4.31 3.88
C LEU A 363 -0.43 4.76 5.35
N PHE A 364 -1.57 4.61 5.99
CA PHE A 364 -1.92 5.10 7.34
C PHE A 364 -2.02 6.63 7.46
N ILE A 365 -1.30 7.44 6.67
CA ILE A 365 -1.21 8.89 6.91
C ILE A 365 -2.11 9.67 5.93
N SER A 366 -2.02 9.39 4.63
CA SER A 366 -2.82 10.08 3.60
C SER A 366 -4.31 9.96 3.84
N TYR A 367 -5.05 11.01 3.48
CA TYR A 367 -6.51 10.93 3.43
C TYR A 367 -6.96 9.95 2.35
N GLY A 368 -7.89 9.06 2.71
CA GLY A 368 -8.48 8.14 1.75
C GLY A 368 -9.23 7.00 2.43
N GLY A 369 -10.58 7.00 2.34
CA GLY A 369 -11.41 6.01 3.02
C GLY A 369 -11.03 4.58 2.68
N SER A 370 -10.91 4.26 1.39
CA SER A 370 -10.58 2.90 0.93
C SER A 370 -9.16 2.48 1.30
N SER A 371 -8.18 3.39 1.13
CA SER A 371 -6.78 3.11 1.44
C SER A 371 -6.56 2.90 2.93
N VAL A 372 -7.15 3.75 3.77
CA VAL A 372 -7.06 3.62 5.23
C VAL A 372 -7.74 2.34 5.70
N LEU A 373 -8.98 2.07 5.26
CA LEU A 373 -9.71 0.88 5.70
C LEU A 373 -9.03 -0.41 5.23
N SER A 374 -8.58 -0.50 3.98
CA SER A 374 -7.85 -1.68 3.48
C SER A 374 -6.54 -1.91 4.25
N THR A 375 -5.79 -0.83 4.51
CA THR A 375 -4.56 -0.89 5.30
C THR A 375 -4.82 -1.35 6.74
N LEU A 376 -5.90 -0.85 7.38
CA LEU A 376 -6.28 -1.26 8.73
C LEU A 376 -6.82 -2.69 8.78
N ILE A 377 -7.46 -3.21 7.72
CA ILE A 377 -7.77 -4.64 7.60
C ILE A 377 -6.48 -5.45 7.59
N GLY A 378 -5.51 -5.08 6.76
CA GLY A 378 -4.21 -5.75 6.71
C GLY A 378 -3.48 -5.71 8.06
N PHE A 379 -3.45 -4.55 8.70
CA PHE A 379 -2.89 -4.39 10.04
C PHE A 379 -3.63 -5.22 11.09
N GLY A 380 -4.96 -5.34 10.99
CA GLY A 380 -5.77 -6.18 11.87
C GLY A 380 -5.45 -7.67 11.78
N ILE A 381 -5.17 -8.17 10.57
CA ILE A 381 -4.71 -9.55 10.35
C ILE A 381 -3.33 -9.75 10.99
N VAL A 382 -2.41 -8.81 10.83
CA VAL A 382 -1.08 -8.84 11.49
C VAL A 382 -1.24 -8.84 13.01
N TYR A 383 -2.10 -7.97 13.53
CA TYR A 383 -2.36 -7.88 14.96
C TYR A 383 -2.93 -9.19 15.52
N ASN A 384 -3.92 -9.78 14.82
CA ASN A 384 -4.47 -11.09 15.15
C ASN A 384 -3.39 -12.18 15.19
N ALA A 385 -2.55 -12.26 14.16
CA ALA A 385 -1.44 -13.21 14.09
C ALA A 385 -0.47 -13.07 15.29
N SER A 386 -0.15 -11.84 15.68
CA SER A 386 0.70 -11.55 16.84
C SER A 386 0.06 -12.01 18.17
N VAL A 387 -1.25 -11.77 18.32
CA VAL A 387 -2.02 -12.19 19.52
C VAL A 387 -2.04 -13.73 19.63
N GLN A 388 -2.33 -14.43 18.54
CA GLN A 388 -2.38 -15.91 18.55
C GLN A 388 -1.02 -16.54 18.82
N LEU A 389 0.05 -15.99 18.24
CA LEU A 389 1.41 -16.42 18.57
C LEU A 389 1.72 -16.26 20.07
N THR A 390 1.27 -15.17 20.68
CA THR A 390 1.48 -14.92 22.11
C THR A 390 0.67 -15.88 22.97
N LYS A 391 -0.59 -16.15 22.61
CA LYS A 391 -1.42 -17.17 23.27
C LYS A 391 -0.73 -18.55 23.20
N TYR A 392 -0.31 -18.97 22.03
CA TYR A 392 0.36 -20.27 21.84
C TYR A 392 1.61 -20.41 22.72
N LYS A 393 2.47 -19.39 22.77
CA LYS A 393 3.65 -19.39 23.64
C LYS A 393 3.27 -19.46 25.12
N SER A 394 2.21 -18.77 25.54
CA SER A 394 1.77 -18.81 26.94
C SER A 394 1.29 -20.21 27.37
N TYR A 395 0.66 -20.96 26.48
CA TYR A 395 0.27 -22.36 26.75
C TYR A 395 1.50 -23.27 26.91
N LEU A 396 2.51 -23.15 26.03
CA LEU A 396 3.72 -23.97 26.09
C LEU A 396 4.57 -23.72 27.35
N PHE A 397 4.53 -22.54 27.94
CA PHE A 397 5.30 -22.21 29.14
C PHE A 397 4.52 -22.41 30.45
N ASN A 398 3.22 -22.70 30.38
CA ASN A 398 2.37 -22.97 31.56
C ASN A 398 1.99 -24.47 31.68
N SER A 399 2.33 -25.30 30.69
CA SER A 399 2.30 -26.78 30.71
C SER A 399 3.68 -27.32 31.10
#